data_45c6903857b926e42e5913f7fd7d3308
#
_entry.id   45c6903857b926e42e5913f7fd7d3308
#
_cell.length_a   1.000
_cell.length_b   1.000
_cell.length_c   1.000
_cell.angle_alpha   90.00
_cell.angle_beta   90.00
_cell.angle_gamma   90.00
#
_symmetry.space_group_name_H-M   'P 1'
#
loop_
_entity.id
_entity.type
_entity.pdbx_description
1 polymer ?
#
loop_
_entity_poly.entity_id
_entity_poly.type
_entity_poly.pdbx_seq_one_letter_code
_entity_poly.pdbx_strand_id
1 'polypeptide(L)'
;SSYKALGWEAVLGGSGTMQALAEVLMARHKPAIITLTFLHNFQRELIFCQQINSITIKGLQADRQPVIASGVAILIALFESLDIVQLQLSSGALREGLLYEMIRQRTIHSLAERFHIDQQHSLRIAVQMDLLFDLLSSQWQLERDNSYQLLMAACALHEVGLLLAYKYHQQHGAYIIQHSEFPGFDQSDRQLVVALVKSYKADIDAKLLEEQSAVSFEQSKHLLILLRLSVILCRRRHDDELPPFSIEVEGNTIFLEIPPAWLNTHPLIKDELLQENMFLSTIQYQLTIR
;
A
#
# COMPACT_ATOMS: atom_id res chain seq x y z
N SER A 1 27.43 -8.83 -5.00
CA SER A 1 26.34 -8.34 -4.14
C SER A 1 25.23 -9.36 -4.14
N SER A 2 24.48 -9.50 -3.06
CA SER A 2 23.35 -10.45 -2.92
C SER A 2 22.26 -10.25 -4.00
N TYR A 3 22.05 -9.02 -4.41
CA TYR A 3 21.08 -8.66 -5.45
C TYR A 3 21.45 -9.20 -6.85
N LYS A 4 22.75 -9.22 -7.21
CA LYS A 4 23.22 -9.76 -8.49
C LYS A 4 22.96 -11.25 -8.63
N ALA A 5 23.02 -12.00 -7.52
CA ALA A 5 22.77 -13.43 -7.50
C ALA A 5 21.29 -13.80 -7.70
N LEU A 6 20.36 -12.90 -7.35
CA LEU A 6 18.91 -13.09 -7.52
C LEU A 6 18.46 -12.82 -8.97
N GLY A 7 19.20 -12.02 -9.74
CA GLY A 7 18.80 -11.58 -11.08
C GLY A 7 17.67 -10.53 -11.07
N TRP A 8 17.20 -10.18 -12.26
CA TRP A 8 16.17 -9.15 -12.47
C TRP A 8 15.14 -9.67 -13.47
N GLU A 9 13.86 -9.63 -13.14
CA GLU A 9 12.78 -9.86 -14.10
C GLU A 9 12.54 -8.62 -14.95
N ALA A 10 12.61 -7.43 -14.34
CA ALA A 10 12.53 -6.15 -15.02
C ALA A 10 13.40 -5.11 -14.34
N VAL A 11 13.95 -4.19 -15.11
CA VAL A 11 14.70 -3.03 -14.60
C VAL A 11 14.01 -1.77 -15.08
N LEU A 12 13.51 -0.99 -14.13
CA LEU A 12 12.79 0.26 -14.38
C LEU A 12 13.60 1.45 -13.87
N GLY A 13 13.53 2.56 -14.60
CA GLY A 13 14.21 3.79 -14.25
C GLY A 13 13.31 5.01 -14.28
N GLY A 14 13.31 5.80 -13.18
CA GLY A 14 12.43 6.97 -13.01
C GLY A 14 13.19 8.32 -12.96
N SER A 15 14.48 8.37 -13.29
CA SER A 15 15.25 9.63 -13.23
C SER A 15 15.17 10.45 -14.51
N GLY A 16 15.38 11.77 -14.39
CA GLY A 16 15.40 12.68 -15.53
C GLY A 16 16.50 12.35 -16.56
N THR A 17 17.59 11.69 -16.18
CA THR A 17 18.60 11.19 -17.14
C THR A 17 18.05 10.06 -17.99
N MET A 18 17.33 9.11 -17.38
CA MET A 18 16.72 7.98 -18.09
C MET A 18 15.62 8.46 -19.03
N GLN A 19 14.83 9.45 -18.59
CA GLN A 19 13.83 10.09 -19.43
C GLN A 19 14.47 10.78 -20.64
N ALA A 20 15.52 11.58 -20.45
CA ALA A 20 16.22 12.24 -21.55
C ALA A 20 16.81 11.24 -22.57
N LEU A 21 17.35 10.11 -22.09
CA LEU A 21 17.85 9.04 -22.97
C LEU A 21 16.73 8.33 -23.72
N ALA A 22 15.57 8.11 -23.10
CA ALA A 22 14.40 7.57 -23.76
C ALA A 22 13.86 8.52 -24.84
N GLU A 23 13.82 9.83 -24.56
CA GLU A 23 13.44 10.86 -25.55
C GLU A 23 14.40 10.90 -26.75
N VAL A 24 15.70 10.75 -26.51
CA VAL A 24 16.70 10.61 -27.60
C VAL A 24 16.45 9.36 -28.45
N LEU A 25 16.14 8.23 -27.81
CA LEU A 25 15.81 6.99 -28.54
C LEU A 25 14.55 7.17 -29.39
N MET A 26 13.49 7.74 -28.82
CA MET A 26 12.25 8.03 -29.55
C MET A 26 12.47 9.02 -30.71
N ALA A 27 13.26 10.07 -30.51
CA ALA A 27 13.61 11.00 -31.58
C ALA A 27 14.41 10.35 -32.72
N ARG A 28 15.06 9.22 -32.46
CA ARG A 28 15.76 8.38 -33.43
C ARG A 28 14.89 7.24 -34.00
N HIS A 29 13.60 7.26 -33.72
CA HIS A 29 12.64 6.21 -34.11
C HIS A 29 13.02 4.80 -33.60
N LYS A 30 13.60 4.73 -32.41
CA LYS A 30 13.96 3.48 -31.71
C LYS A 30 13.05 3.26 -30.50
N PRO A 31 12.83 2.01 -30.08
CA PRO A 31 12.16 1.73 -28.82
C PRO A 31 12.83 2.44 -27.65
N ALA A 32 12.06 2.93 -26.68
CA ALA A 32 12.56 3.61 -25.48
C ALA A 32 13.13 2.60 -24.45
N ILE A 33 14.04 1.73 -24.93
CA ILE A 33 14.72 0.70 -24.15
C ILE A 33 16.20 1.06 -24.10
N ILE A 34 16.70 1.34 -22.91
CA ILE A 34 18.09 1.70 -22.66
C ILE A 34 18.88 0.40 -22.48
N THR A 35 19.93 0.23 -23.30
CA THR A 35 20.86 -0.91 -23.22
C THR A 35 22.29 -0.42 -23.02
N LEU A 36 23.17 -1.29 -22.51
CA LEU A 36 24.58 -0.94 -22.34
C LEU A 36 25.24 -0.52 -23.64
N THR A 37 24.92 -1.20 -24.76
CA THR A 37 25.40 -0.84 -26.09
C THR A 37 24.97 0.57 -26.51
N PHE A 38 23.73 0.95 -26.23
CA PHE A 38 23.25 2.30 -26.48
C PHE A 38 24.00 3.32 -25.63
N LEU A 39 24.20 3.04 -24.34
CA LEU A 39 24.90 3.93 -23.42
C LEU A 39 26.37 4.18 -23.85
N HIS A 40 27.10 3.15 -24.25
CA HIS A 40 28.47 3.32 -24.77
C HIS A 40 28.51 4.10 -26.09
N ASN A 41 27.56 3.87 -27.01
CA ASN A 41 27.49 4.65 -28.23
C ASN A 41 27.18 6.11 -27.94
N PHE A 42 26.24 6.37 -27.04
CA PHE A 42 25.88 7.72 -26.61
C PHE A 42 27.04 8.43 -25.88
N GLN A 43 27.79 7.72 -25.06
CA GLN A 43 29.02 8.22 -24.44
C GLN A 43 30.04 8.68 -25.49
N ARG A 44 30.25 7.89 -26.54
CA ARG A 44 31.16 8.30 -27.65
C ARG A 44 30.69 9.57 -28.35
N GLU A 45 29.40 9.71 -28.58
CA GLU A 45 28.80 10.93 -29.14
C GLU A 45 29.05 12.13 -28.24
N LEU A 46 28.88 11.99 -26.91
CA LEU A 46 29.18 13.05 -25.94
C LEU A 46 30.65 13.44 -25.95
N ILE A 47 31.58 12.47 -25.99
CA ILE A 47 33.03 12.72 -26.09
C ILE A 47 33.35 13.44 -27.38
N PHE A 48 32.73 13.09 -28.49
CA PHE A 48 32.95 13.76 -29.78
C PHE A 48 32.54 15.24 -29.75
N CYS A 49 31.55 15.63 -28.95
CA CYS A 49 31.12 17.02 -28.79
C CYS A 49 32.19 17.92 -28.09
N GLN A 50 33.17 17.33 -27.37
CA GLN A 50 34.30 17.97 -26.67
C GLN A 50 33.88 18.98 -25.56
N GLN A 51 32.80 19.72 -25.75
CA GLN A 51 32.33 20.73 -24.81
C GLN A 51 30.85 20.50 -24.47
N ILE A 52 30.49 20.60 -23.18
CA ILE A 52 29.15 20.42 -22.69
C ILE A 52 28.15 21.38 -23.35
N ASN A 53 28.58 22.65 -23.56
CA ASN A 53 27.73 23.69 -24.14
C ASN A 53 27.54 23.54 -25.66
N SER A 54 28.25 22.63 -26.33
CA SER A 54 28.14 22.35 -27.76
C SER A 54 27.42 21.06 -28.08
N ILE A 55 26.81 20.41 -27.09
CA ILE A 55 26.07 19.16 -27.28
C ILE A 55 24.82 19.44 -28.09
N THR A 56 24.80 18.95 -29.34
CA THR A 56 23.64 19.06 -30.23
C THR A 56 23.21 17.65 -30.63
N ILE A 57 22.46 17.00 -29.74
CA ILE A 57 21.96 15.63 -29.93
C ILE A 57 20.45 15.71 -30.15
N LYS A 58 19.97 15.13 -31.25
CA LYS A 58 18.54 15.10 -31.57
C LYS A 58 17.75 14.39 -30.46
N GLY A 59 16.77 15.09 -29.89
CA GLY A 59 15.92 14.59 -28.82
C GLY A 59 16.43 14.89 -27.42
N LEU A 60 17.63 15.47 -27.26
CA LEU A 60 18.14 15.91 -25.96
C LEU A 60 17.75 17.37 -25.71
N GLN A 61 17.00 17.61 -24.63
CA GLN A 61 16.58 18.95 -24.23
C GLN A 61 17.77 19.77 -23.69
N ALA A 62 17.76 21.08 -23.89
CA ALA A 62 18.87 21.97 -23.54
C ALA A 62 19.18 22.01 -22.04
N ASP A 63 18.15 21.94 -21.21
CA ASP A 63 18.28 21.91 -19.73
C ASP A 63 18.94 20.64 -19.21
N ARG A 64 19.00 19.57 -20.02
CA ARG A 64 19.62 18.28 -19.67
C ARG A 64 21.08 18.18 -20.09
N GLN A 65 21.53 19.01 -21.00
CA GLN A 65 22.94 19.00 -21.51
C GLN A 65 24.00 19.06 -20.40
N PRO A 66 23.89 19.92 -19.37
CA PRO A 66 24.91 20.01 -18.35
C PRO A 66 25.11 18.76 -17.49
N VAL A 67 24.07 17.97 -17.33
CA VAL A 67 24.04 16.81 -16.41
C VAL A 67 24.04 15.45 -17.11
N ILE A 68 23.85 15.42 -18.44
CA ILE A 68 23.67 14.16 -19.15
C ILE A 68 24.93 13.29 -19.14
N ALA A 69 26.13 13.90 -19.24
CA ALA A 69 27.38 13.17 -19.25
C ALA A 69 27.62 12.39 -17.94
N SER A 70 27.42 13.05 -16.81
CA SER A 70 27.52 12.40 -15.49
C SER A 70 26.46 11.32 -15.28
N GLY A 71 25.23 11.59 -15.72
CA GLY A 71 24.15 10.62 -15.65
C GLY A 71 24.43 9.35 -16.47
N VAL A 72 24.97 9.50 -17.69
CA VAL A 72 25.37 8.36 -18.55
C VAL A 72 26.50 7.56 -17.91
N ALA A 73 27.52 8.23 -17.33
CA ALA A 73 28.61 7.55 -16.65
C ALA A 73 28.12 6.69 -15.46
N ILE A 74 27.21 7.24 -14.67
CA ILE A 74 26.59 6.51 -13.55
C ILE A 74 25.80 5.30 -14.06
N LEU A 75 25.01 5.49 -15.14
CA LEU A 75 24.22 4.40 -15.71
C LEU A 75 25.10 3.27 -16.27
N ILE A 76 26.18 3.59 -16.97
CA ILE A 76 27.12 2.59 -17.44
C ILE A 76 27.68 1.78 -16.27
N ALA A 77 28.13 2.46 -15.21
CA ALA A 77 28.64 1.78 -14.02
C ALA A 77 27.59 0.88 -13.34
N LEU A 78 26.32 1.28 -13.31
CA LEU A 78 25.23 0.46 -12.79
C LEU A 78 24.97 -0.77 -13.66
N PHE A 79 24.90 -0.59 -14.99
CA PHE A 79 24.69 -1.69 -15.93
C PHE A 79 25.79 -2.75 -15.82
N GLU A 80 27.05 -2.33 -15.75
CA GLU A 80 28.21 -3.22 -15.65
C GLU A 80 28.30 -3.91 -14.28
N SER A 81 28.03 -3.18 -13.18
CA SER A 81 28.15 -3.74 -11.84
C SER A 81 27.00 -4.68 -11.47
N LEU A 82 25.82 -4.47 -12.04
CA LEU A 82 24.62 -5.24 -11.74
C LEU A 82 24.20 -6.22 -12.85
N ASP A 83 24.99 -6.31 -13.95
CA ASP A 83 24.67 -7.14 -15.14
C ASP A 83 23.27 -6.83 -15.73
N ILE A 84 22.93 -5.55 -15.81
CA ILE A 84 21.65 -5.12 -16.39
C ILE A 84 21.72 -5.28 -17.91
N VAL A 85 20.77 -6.01 -18.49
CA VAL A 85 20.69 -6.20 -19.94
C VAL A 85 19.93 -5.04 -20.59
N GLN A 86 18.81 -4.65 -20.01
CA GLN A 86 17.96 -3.56 -20.49
C GLN A 86 17.26 -2.85 -19.36
N LEU A 87 16.98 -1.58 -19.57
CA LEU A 87 16.24 -0.73 -18.66
C LEU A 87 15.13 -0.02 -19.44
N GLN A 88 13.92 -0.04 -18.88
CA GLN A 88 12.76 0.68 -19.41
C GLN A 88 12.45 1.89 -18.54
N LEU A 89 11.85 2.92 -19.14
CA LEU A 89 11.38 4.06 -18.39
C LEU A 89 10.19 3.66 -17.53
N SER A 90 10.24 3.99 -16.25
CA SER A 90 9.07 3.87 -15.37
C SER A 90 8.00 4.87 -15.81
N SER A 91 6.76 4.44 -15.89
CA SER A 91 5.62 5.32 -16.17
C SER A 91 5.26 6.23 -14.99
N GLY A 92 5.77 5.93 -13.78
CA GLY A 92 5.59 6.74 -12.57
C GLY A 92 6.93 7.29 -12.07
N ALA A 93 7.04 8.61 -11.93
CA ALA A 93 8.13 9.25 -11.24
C ALA A 93 7.81 9.40 -9.74
N LEU A 94 8.82 9.57 -8.88
CA LEU A 94 8.65 9.82 -7.45
C LEU A 94 7.62 10.93 -7.16
N ARG A 95 7.58 11.98 -8.00
CA ARG A 95 6.61 13.07 -7.88
C ARG A 95 5.18 12.61 -8.06
N GLU A 96 4.94 11.74 -9.04
CA GLU A 96 3.60 11.20 -9.30
C GLU A 96 3.17 10.29 -8.16
N GLY A 97 4.06 9.45 -7.64
CA GLY A 97 3.78 8.66 -6.44
C GLY A 97 3.43 9.52 -5.23
N LEU A 98 4.19 10.58 -4.98
CA LEU A 98 3.88 11.54 -3.91
C LEU A 98 2.56 12.28 -4.14
N LEU A 99 2.25 12.66 -5.39
CA LEU A 99 0.98 13.30 -5.73
C LEU A 99 -0.21 12.36 -5.49
N TYR A 100 -0.08 11.09 -5.91
CA TYR A 100 -1.11 10.07 -5.64
C TYR A 100 -1.33 9.87 -4.14
N GLU A 101 -0.25 9.78 -3.36
CA GLU A 101 -0.36 9.66 -1.91
C GLU A 101 -1.03 10.90 -1.28
N MET A 102 -0.64 12.10 -1.68
CA MET A 102 -1.28 13.34 -1.22
C MET A 102 -2.76 13.41 -1.61
N ILE A 103 -3.14 12.95 -2.80
CA ILE A 103 -4.53 12.91 -3.24
C ILE A 103 -5.31 11.90 -2.39
N ARG A 104 -4.77 10.72 -2.11
CA ARG A 104 -5.37 9.71 -1.23
C ARG A 104 -5.62 10.26 0.17
N GLN A 105 -4.61 10.86 0.79
CA GLN A 105 -4.72 11.47 2.12
C GLN A 105 -5.80 12.56 2.15
N ARG A 106 -5.83 13.42 1.14
CA ARG A 106 -6.85 14.46 1.01
C ARG A 106 -8.25 13.88 0.85
N THR A 107 -8.41 12.83 0.06
CA THR A 107 -9.69 12.14 -0.15
C THR A 107 -10.21 11.55 1.15
N ILE A 108 -9.37 10.82 1.89
CA ILE A 108 -9.71 10.25 3.19
C ILE A 108 -10.12 11.36 4.18
N HIS A 109 -9.31 12.42 4.27
CA HIS A 109 -9.55 13.53 5.17
C HIS A 109 -10.87 14.25 4.83
N SER A 110 -11.11 14.54 3.54
CA SER A 110 -12.35 15.20 3.08
C SER A 110 -13.60 14.37 3.39
N LEU A 111 -13.54 13.05 3.22
CA LEU A 111 -14.64 12.17 3.61
C LEU A 111 -14.82 12.11 5.13
N ALA A 112 -13.71 12.00 5.88
CA ALA A 112 -13.77 12.00 7.35
C ALA A 112 -14.40 13.28 7.90
N GLU A 113 -14.06 14.45 7.38
CA GLU A 113 -14.66 15.73 7.75
C GLU A 113 -16.15 15.79 7.34
N ARG A 114 -16.45 15.47 6.08
CA ARG A 114 -17.82 15.52 5.55
C ARG A 114 -18.80 14.65 6.31
N PHE A 115 -18.36 13.50 6.78
CA PHE A 115 -19.18 12.53 7.50
C PHE A 115 -18.95 12.55 9.02
N HIS A 116 -18.24 13.56 9.52
CA HIS A 116 -18.03 13.78 10.96
C HIS A 116 -17.45 12.55 11.70
N ILE A 117 -16.48 11.89 11.08
CA ILE A 117 -15.82 10.72 11.69
C ILE A 117 -15.00 11.18 12.90
N ASP A 118 -15.04 10.40 13.99
CA ASP A 118 -14.15 10.58 15.13
C ASP A 118 -12.71 10.25 14.73
N GLN A 119 -11.96 11.27 14.31
CA GLN A 119 -10.58 11.10 13.82
C GLN A 119 -9.64 10.58 14.91
N GLN A 120 -9.86 10.92 16.19
CA GLN A 120 -9.06 10.39 17.29
C GLN A 120 -9.28 8.88 17.45
N HIS A 121 -10.53 8.45 17.38
CA HIS A 121 -10.83 7.02 17.43
C HIS A 121 -10.26 6.27 16.23
N SER A 122 -10.42 6.80 15.03
CA SER A 122 -9.82 6.22 13.81
C SER A 122 -8.29 6.11 13.92
N LEU A 123 -7.63 7.11 14.52
CA LEU A 123 -6.18 7.07 14.76
C LEU A 123 -5.81 5.95 15.76
N ARG A 124 -6.56 5.78 16.85
CA ARG A 124 -6.33 4.66 17.82
C ARG A 124 -6.41 3.32 17.11
N ILE A 125 -7.44 3.14 16.28
CA ILE A 125 -7.59 1.90 15.50
C ILE A 125 -6.43 1.72 14.53
N ALA A 126 -6.00 2.78 13.84
CA ALA A 126 -4.87 2.71 12.92
C ALA A 126 -3.56 2.35 13.64
N VAL A 127 -3.28 2.92 14.81
CA VAL A 127 -2.11 2.58 15.64
C VAL A 127 -2.18 1.12 16.12
N GLN A 128 -3.35 0.67 16.57
CA GLN A 128 -3.52 -0.71 17.01
C GLN A 128 -3.41 -1.69 15.85
N MET A 129 -3.93 -1.33 14.69
CA MET A 129 -3.80 -2.12 13.47
C MET A 129 -2.33 -2.22 13.03
N ASP A 130 -1.59 -1.13 13.12
CA ASP A 130 -0.17 -1.10 12.77
C ASP A 130 0.66 -2.03 13.67
N LEU A 131 0.37 -2.05 14.98
CA LEU A 131 0.97 -2.98 15.92
C LEU A 131 0.65 -4.45 15.57
N LEU A 132 -0.62 -4.76 15.30
CA LEU A 132 -1.02 -6.12 14.91
C LEU A 132 -0.41 -6.51 13.56
N PHE A 133 -0.31 -5.57 12.64
CA PHE A 133 0.34 -5.78 11.35
C PHE A 133 1.80 -6.19 11.53
N ASP A 134 2.56 -5.47 12.35
CA ASP A 134 3.97 -5.80 12.61
C ASP A 134 4.14 -7.17 13.27
N LEU A 135 3.24 -7.54 14.19
CA LEU A 135 3.28 -8.84 14.86
C LEU A 135 2.97 -10.02 13.91
N LEU A 136 2.09 -9.81 12.92
CA LEU A 136 1.59 -10.89 12.05
C LEU A 136 2.15 -10.84 10.62
N SER A 137 2.81 -9.76 10.21
CA SER A 137 3.28 -9.57 8.84
C SER A 137 4.20 -10.69 8.35
N SER A 138 5.11 -11.17 9.19
CA SER A 138 6.03 -12.27 8.82
C SER A 138 5.31 -13.60 8.62
N GLN A 139 4.27 -13.89 9.41
CA GLN A 139 3.50 -15.13 9.35
C GLN A 139 2.55 -15.16 8.14
N TRP A 140 1.96 -14.03 7.82
CA TRP A 140 1.03 -13.85 6.71
C TRP A 140 1.67 -13.31 5.43
N GLN A 141 3.00 -13.12 5.43
CA GLN A 141 3.76 -12.57 4.29
C GLN A 141 3.17 -11.25 3.78
N LEU A 142 2.78 -10.37 4.72
CA LEU A 142 2.26 -9.05 4.41
C LEU A 142 3.40 -8.05 4.31
N GLU A 143 3.31 -7.16 3.35
CA GLU A 143 4.26 -6.08 3.12
C GLU A 143 3.58 -4.71 3.32
N ARG A 144 4.38 -3.68 3.63
CA ARG A 144 3.89 -2.28 3.73
C ARG A 144 3.78 -1.66 2.34
N ASP A 145 3.03 -2.31 1.46
CA ASP A 145 2.77 -1.92 0.07
C ASP A 145 1.43 -1.15 -0.08
N ASN A 146 0.85 -1.18 -1.28
CA ASN A 146 -0.45 -0.58 -1.55
C ASN A 146 -1.56 -1.17 -0.66
N SER A 147 -1.51 -2.48 -0.36
CA SER A 147 -2.55 -3.14 0.45
C SER A 147 -2.59 -2.63 1.90
N TYR A 148 -1.42 -2.33 2.47
CA TYR A 148 -1.30 -1.67 3.76
C TYR A 148 -1.93 -0.26 3.74
N GLN A 149 -1.71 0.52 2.69
CA GLN A 149 -2.32 1.84 2.54
C GLN A 149 -3.85 1.77 2.43
N LEU A 150 -4.37 0.74 1.76
CA LEU A 150 -5.82 0.49 1.67
C LEU A 150 -6.43 0.08 3.01
N LEU A 151 -5.70 -0.71 3.80
CA LEU A 151 -6.10 -1.04 5.17
C LEU A 151 -6.12 0.19 6.07
N MET A 152 -5.12 1.07 5.98
CA MET A 152 -5.11 2.37 6.67
C MET A 152 -6.30 3.25 6.28
N ALA A 153 -6.65 3.30 4.98
CA ALA A 153 -7.84 3.99 4.51
C ALA A 153 -9.14 3.39 5.10
N ALA A 154 -9.22 2.07 5.18
CA ALA A 154 -10.35 1.39 5.83
C ALA A 154 -10.43 1.72 7.33
N CYS A 155 -9.30 1.77 8.05
CA CYS A 155 -9.26 2.22 9.46
C CYS A 155 -9.79 3.65 9.62
N ALA A 156 -9.41 4.55 8.71
CA ALA A 156 -9.84 5.95 8.76
C ALA A 156 -11.33 6.14 8.44
N LEU A 157 -11.91 5.28 7.57
CA LEU A 157 -13.25 5.44 7.03
C LEU A 157 -14.29 4.43 7.57
N HIS A 158 -13.90 3.52 8.47
CA HIS A 158 -14.79 2.42 8.91
C HIS A 158 -16.12 2.92 9.51
N GLU A 159 -16.13 4.09 10.12
CA GLU A 159 -17.33 4.70 10.73
C GLU A 159 -18.05 5.73 9.83
N VAL A 160 -17.66 5.90 8.57
CA VAL A 160 -18.25 6.89 7.66
C VAL A 160 -19.78 6.78 7.54
N GLY A 161 -20.35 5.63 7.77
CA GLY A 161 -21.79 5.39 7.74
C GLY A 161 -22.54 5.78 9.01
N LEU A 162 -21.86 6.07 10.13
CA LEU A 162 -22.51 6.44 11.39
C LEU A 162 -23.38 7.71 11.30
N LEU A 163 -22.99 8.64 10.42
CA LEU A 163 -23.78 9.85 10.20
C LEU A 163 -25.19 9.55 9.68
N LEU A 164 -25.37 8.47 8.90
CA LEU A 164 -26.68 8.10 8.38
C LEU A 164 -27.52 7.34 9.41
N ALA A 165 -26.95 6.31 10.03
CA ALA A 165 -27.62 5.55 11.06
C ALA A 165 -26.63 4.67 11.84
N TYR A 166 -26.87 4.47 13.14
CA TYR A 166 -26.06 3.57 13.97
C TYR A 166 -26.23 2.11 13.55
N LYS A 167 -27.49 1.71 13.26
CA LYS A 167 -27.78 0.34 12.81
C LYS A 167 -27.31 0.15 11.38
N TYR A 168 -26.55 -0.89 11.14
CA TYR A 168 -25.96 -1.22 9.82
C TYR A 168 -25.03 -0.13 9.24
N HIS A 169 -24.40 0.68 10.11
CA HIS A 169 -23.52 1.75 9.64
C HIS A 169 -22.37 1.27 8.75
N GLN A 170 -21.89 0.02 8.92
CA GLN A 170 -20.89 -0.59 8.03
C GLN A 170 -21.43 -0.76 6.60
N GLN A 171 -22.73 -1.10 6.43
CA GLN A 171 -23.35 -1.18 5.11
C GLN A 171 -23.53 0.21 4.49
N HIS A 172 -23.95 1.18 5.30
CA HIS A 172 -24.03 2.57 4.86
C HIS A 172 -22.65 3.13 4.50
N GLY A 173 -21.62 2.80 5.26
CA GLY A 173 -20.22 3.18 4.99
C GLY A 173 -19.73 2.62 3.66
N ALA A 174 -19.94 1.34 3.42
CA ALA A 174 -19.62 0.70 2.16
C ALA A 174 -20.33 1.38 0.97
N TYR A 175 -21.62 1.70 1.11
CA TYR A 175 -22.39 2.40 0.09
C TYR A 175 -21.83 3.82 -0.18
N ILE A 176 -21.51 4.58 0.88
CA ILE A 176 -20.92 5.91 0.75
C ILE A 176 -19.60 5.86 -0.03
N ILE A 177 -18.68 4.96 0.34
CA ILE A 177 -17.37 4.84 -0.32
C ILE A 177 -17.54 4.40 -1.79
N GLN A 178 -18.46 3.47 -2.04
CA GLN A 178 -18.73 2.96 -3.40
C GLN A 178 -19.24 4.07 -4.33
N HIS A 179 -20.04 5.01 -3.83
CA HIS A 179 -20.73 6.03 -4.64
C HIS A 179 -20.18 7.46 -4.47
N SER A 180 -19.14 7.65 -3.65
CA SER A 180 -18.45 8.93 -3.53
C SER A 180 -17.36 9.07 -4.59
N GLU A 181 -16.97 10.32 -4.89
CA GLU A 181 -15.71 10.56 -5.56
C GLU A 181 -14.57 10.09 -4.66
N PHE A 182 -13.68 9.27 -5.21
CA PHE A 182 -12.60 8.63 -4.46
C PHE A 182 -11.27 8.75 -5.20
N PRO A 183 -10.82 10.00 -5.50
CA PRO A 183 -9.60 10.24 -6.25
C PRO A 183 -8.36 9.69 -5.53
N GLY A 184 -7.38 9.24 -6.31
CA GLY A 184 -6.18 8.58 -5.80
C GLY A 184 -6.35 7.08 -5.52
N PHE A 185 -7.54 6.54 -5.70
CA PHE A 185 -7.85 5.12 -5.59
C PHE A 185 -8.42 4.64 -6.94
N ASP A 186 -7.89 3.58 -7.47
CA ASP A 186 -8.48 2.95 -8.64
C ASP A 186 -9.73 2.13 -8.26
N GLN A 187 -10.31 1.46 -9.23
CA GLN A 187 -11.53 0.67 -9.00
C GLN A 187 -11.26 -0.53 -8.08
N SER A 188 -10.11 -1.18 -8.22
CA SER A 188 -9.73 -2.33 -7.40
C SER A 188 -9.44 -1.92 -5.97
N ASP A 189 -8.71 -0.82 -5.77
CA ASP A 189 -8.45 -0.20 -4.46
C ASP A 189 -9.76 0.09 -3.73
N ARG A 190 -10.70 0.76 -4.43
CA ARG A 190 -12.02 1.10 -3.88
C ARG A 190 -12.80 -0.15 -3.48
N GLN A 191 -12.80 -1.19 -4.31
CA GLN A 191 -13.50 -2.44 -4.02
C GLN A 191 -12.99 -3.11 -2.75
N LEU A 192 -11.66 -3.12 -2.53
CA LEU A 192 -11.08 -3.66 -1.30
C LEU A 192 -11.49 -2.82 -0.07
N VAL A 193 -11.37 -1.48 -0.13
CA VAL A 193 -11.79 -0.62 0.99
C VAL A 193 -13.27 -0.80 1.30
N VAL A 194 -14.13 -0.91 0.29
CA VAL A 194 -15.57 -1.19 0.45
C VAL A 194 -15.80 -2.54 1.13
N ALA A 195 -15.10 -3.60 0.71
CA ALA A 195 -15.22 -4.94 1.29
C ALA A 195 -14.79 -4.95 2.77
N LEU A 196 -13.68 -4.30 3.09
CA LEU A 196 -13.18 -4.16 4.46
C LEU A 196 -14.16 -3.36 5.33
N VAL A 197 -14.63 -2.20 4.87
CA VAL A 197 -15.57 -1.36 5.62
C VAL A 197 -16.95 -2.02 5.77
N LYS A 198 -17.41 -2.79 4.81
CA LYS A 198 -18.67 -3.53 4.95
C LYS A 198 -18.58 -4.65 5.97
N SER A 199 -17.41 -5.29 6.09
CA SER A 199 -17.21 -6.53 6.86
C SER A 199 -16.46 -6.34 8.18
N TYR A 200 -16.06 -5.11 8.54
CA TYR A 200 -15.26 -4.88 9.76
C TYR A 200 -16.01 -5.17 11.06
N LYS A 201 -17.33 -5.31 11.02
CA LYS A 201 -18.20 -5.58 12.18
C LYS A 201 -19.36 -6.45 11.78
N ALA A 202 -19.83 -7.33 12.71
CA ALA A 202 -20.89 -8.30 12.49
C ALA A 202 -20.57 -9.26 11.34
N ASP A 203 -21.54 -9.59 10.48
CA ASP A 203 -21.37 -10.57 9.42
C ASP A 203 -20.30 -10.17 8.40
N ILE A 204 -19.51 -11.14 7.97
CA ILE A 204 -18.47 -10.97 6.95
C ILE A 204 -19.08 -11.30 5.58
N ASP A 205 -18.95 -10.39 4.64
CA ASP A 205 -19.30 -10.61 3.24
C ASP A 205 -18.10 -11.22 2.49
N ALA A 206 -17.95 -12.55 2.61
CA ALA A 206 -16.85 -13.27 1.97
C ALA A 206 -16.83 -13.10 0.44
N LYS A 207 -18.01 -12.92 -0.18
CA LYS A 207 -18.14 -12.71 -1.62
C LYS A 207 -17.46 -11.40 -2.06
N LEU A 208 -17.65 -10.31 -1.33
CA LEU A 208 -16.98 -9.05 -1.64
C LEU A 208 -15.45 -9.13 -1.47
N LEU A 209 -14.97 -9.91 -0.49
CA LEU A 209 -13.55 -10.17 -0.31
C LEU A 209 -12.95 -10.99 -1.46
N GLU A 210 -13.73 -11.87 -2.07
CA GLU A 210 -13.32 -12.70 -3.20
C GLU A 210 -13.41 -11.94 -4.54
N GLU A 211 -14.43 -11.11 -4.73
CA GLU A 211 -14.69 -10.39 -5.99
C GLU A 211 -13.76 -9.19 -6.22
N GLN A 212 -13.11 -8.65 -5.17
CA GLN A 212 -12.14 -7.56 -5.32
C GLN A 212 -10.85 -8.08 -5.99
N SER A 213 -10.14 -7.21 -6.69
CA SER A 213 -8.95 -7.57 -7.48
C SER A 213 -7.66 -6.85 -7.05
N ALA A 214 -7.70 -6.08 -5.95
CA ALA A 214 -6.54 -5.37 -5.44
C ALA A 214 -5.49 -6.31 -4.82
N VAL A 215 -5.96 -7.36 -4.15
CA VAL A 215 -5.13 -8.38 -3.48
C VAL A 215 -5.75 -9.76 -3.64
N SER A 216 -4.99 -10.82 -3.31
CA SER A 216 -5.55 -12.18 -3.27
C SER A 216 -6.66 -12.32 -2.23
N PHE A 217 -7.54 -13.29 -2.39
CA PHE A 217 -8.61 -13.56 -1.43
C PHE A 217 -8.06 -13.84 -0.02
N GLU A 218 -6.96 -14.62 0.09
CA GLU A 218 -6.33 -14.89 1.38
C GLU A 218 -5.79 -13.60 2.03
N GLN A 219 -5.10 -12.77 1.26
CA GLN A 219 -4.59 -11.50 1.77
C GLN A 219 -5.73 -10.58 2.22
N SER A 220 -6.85 -10.52 1.49
CA SER A 220 -8.02 -9.72 1.89
C SER A 220 -8.62 -10.16 3.22
N LYS A 221 -8.63 -11.47 3.51
CA LYS A 221 -9.02 -12.00 4.83
C LYS A 221 -8.06 -11.55 5.93
N HIS A 222 -6.76 -11.62 5.70
CA HIS A 222 -5.75 -11.17 6.68
C HIS A 222 -5.95 -9.67 7.01
N LEU A 223 -6.11 -8.82 5.98
CA LEU A 223 -6.36 -7.40 6.18
C LEU A 223 -7.66 -7.14 6.97
N LEU A 224 -8.72 -7.89 6.65
CA LEU A 224 -9.98 -7.79 7.38
C LEU A 224 -9.83 -8.19 8.85
N ILE A 225 -9.12 -9.28 9.14
CA ILE A 225 -8.88 -9.75 10.51
C ILE A 225 -8.14 -8.69 11.32
N LEU A 226 -7.09 -8.07 10.73
CA LEU A 226 -6.35 -6.99 11.37
C LEU A 226 -7.27 -5.81 11.72
N LEU A 227 -8.12 -5.37 10.79
CA LEU A 227 -9.08 -4.30 11.02
C LEU A 227 -10.08 -4.66 12.14
N ARG A 228 -10.67 -5.85 12.08
CA ARG A 228 -11.67 -6.30 13.05
C ARG A 228 -11.13 -6.40 14.45
N LEU A 229 -9.97 -7.03 14.63
CA LEU A 229 -9.32 -7.14 15.94
C LEU A 229 -8.94 -5.75 16.50
N SER A 230 -8.44 -4.84 15.65
CA SER A 230 -8.11 -3.48 16.04
C SER A 230 -9.34 -2.70 16.53
N VAL A 231 -10.46 -2.84 15.83
CA VAL A 231 -11.73 -2.20 16.24
C VAL A 231 -12.23 -2.75 17.58
N ILE A 232 -12.15 -4.07 17.81
CA ILE A 232 -12.57 -4.69 19.07
C ILE A 232 -11.67 -4.21 20.22
N LEU A 233 -10.36 -4.23 20.03
CA LEU A 233 -9.40 -3.82 21.06
C LEU A 233 -9.52 -2.33 21.42
N CYS A 234 -9.88 -1.47 20.46
CA CYS A 234 -10.10 -0.03 20.67
C CYS A 234 -11.54 0.33 21.05
N ARG A 235 -12.37 -0.63 21.46
CA ARG A 235 -13.82 -0.46 21.68
C ARG A 235 -14.20 0.67 22.64
N ARG A 236 -13.40 0.92 23.65
CA ARG A 236 -13.69 1.93 24.71
C ARG A 236 -13.53 3.38 24.28
N ARG A 237 -12.91 3.63 23.13
CA ARG A 237 -12.61 5.00 22.63
C ARG A 237 -11.80 5.87 23.61
N HIS A 238 -11.04 5.26 24.50
CA HIS A 238 -10.16 5.92 25.45
C HIS A 238 -8.69 5.58 25.13
N ASP A 239 -7.79 6.44 25.59
CA ASP A 239 -6.34 6.23 25.49
C ASP A 239 -5.82 5.30 26.59
N ASP A 240 -6.67 4.38 27.09
CA ASP A 240 -6.26 3.36 28.04
C ASP A 240 -5.23 2.45 27.37
N GLU A 241 -4.11 2.25 28.02
CA GLU A 241 -3.11 1.31 27.55
C GLU A 241 -3.68 -0.11 27.56
N LEU A 242 -3.59 -0.78 26.42
CA LEU A 242 -3.82 -2.22 26.38
C LEU A 242 -2.76 -2.91 27.21
N PRO A 243 -3.11 -3.98 27.95
CA PRO A 243 -2.10 -4.75 28.64
C PRO A 243 -1.14 -5.37 27.64
N PRO A 244 0.08 -5.76 28.04
CA PRO A 244 0.92 -6.59 27.20
C PRO A 244 0.12 -7.82 26.72
N PHE A 245 0.09 -8.03 25.42
CA PHE A 245 -0.55 -9.19 24.82
C PHE A 245 0.38 -9.79 23.76
N SER A 246 0.16 -11.06 23.43
CA SER A 246 0.79 -11.69 22.29
C SER A 246 -0.27 -12.23 21.31
N ILE A 247 0.12 -12.31 20.04
CA ILE A 247 -0.72 -12.87 18.99
C ILE A 247 0.13 -13.73 18.07
N GLU A 248 -0.33 -14.93 17.80
CA GLU A 248 0.35 -15.90 16.95
C GLU A 248 -0.67 -16.59 16.04
N VAL A 249 -0.19 -17.12 14.91
CA VAL A 249 -1.05 -17.84 13.96
C VAL A 249 -0.45 -19.21 13.67
N GLU A 250 -1.25 -20.25 13.81
CA GLU A 250 -0.93 -21.61 13.41
C GLU A 250 -1.98 -22.09 12.39
N GLY A 251 -1.59 -22.19 11.12
CA GLY A 251 -2.52 -22.46 10.03
C GLY A 251 -3.58 -21.36 9.95
N ASN A 252 -4.84 -21.71 10.15
CA ASN A 252 -5.98 -20.77 10.16
C ASN A 252 -6.46 -20.43 11.58
N THR A 253 -5.69 -20.77 12.60
CA THR A 253 -6.06 -20.46 14.01
C THR A 253 -5.19 -19.31 14.53
N ILE A 254 -5.85 -18.28 15.00
CA ILE A 254 -5.22 -17.10 15.63
C ILE A 254 -5.30 -17.31 17.13
N PHE A 255 -4.17 -17.29 17.80
CA PHE A 255 -4.08 -17.36 19.27
C PHE A 255 -3.78 -15.96 19.78
N LEU A 256 -4.74 -15.41 20.52
CA LEU A 256 -4.60 -14.11 21.17
C LEU A 256 -4.48 -14.32 22.67
N GLU A 257 -3.30 -14.02 23.23
CA GLU A 257 -3.03 -14.13 24.65
C GLU A 257 -3.15 -12.75 25.31
N ILE A 258 -4.17 -12.58 26.13
CA ILE A 258 -4.44 -11.35 26.87
C ILE A 258 -4.66 -11.72 28.35
N PRO A 259 -4.09 -10.97 29.32
CA PRO A 259 -4.25 -11.27 30.74
C PRO A 259 -5.72 -11.41 31.13
N PRO A 260 -6.16 -12.55 31.72
CA PRO A 260 -7.55 -12.79 32.10
C PRO A 260 -8.10 -11.74 33.09
N ALA A 261 -7.24 -11.22 33.96
CA ALA A 261 -7.61 -10.16 34.91
C ALA A 261 -8.08 -8.90 34.16
N TRP A 262 -7.42 -8.53 33.07
CA TRP A 262 -7.79 -7.38 32.26
C TRP A 262 -9.12 -7.66 31.51
N LEU A 263 -9.27 -8.83 30.90
CA LEU A 263 -10.52 -9.21 30.23
C LEU A 263 -11.72 -9.21 31.17
N ASN A 264 -11.54 -9.61 32.43
CA ASN A 264 -12.62 -9.61 33.42
C ASN A 264 -13.06 -8.18 33.80
N THR A 265 -12.17 -7.19 33.70
CA THR A 265 -12.52 -5.78 33.88
C THR A 265 -13.05 -5.10 32.61
N HIS A 266 -12.99 -5.81 31.46
CA HIS A 266 -13.44 -5.34 30.16
C HIS A 266 -14.44 -6.32 29.50
N PRO A 267 -15.60 -6.57 30.11
CA PRO A 267 -16.51 -7.63 29.69
C PRO A 267 -17.01 -7.47 28.25
N LEU A 268 -17.21 -6.24 27.78
CA LEU A 268 -17.65 -5.98 26.40
C LEU A 268 -16.60 -6.42 25.37
N ILE A 269 -15.32 -6.14 25.63
CA ILE A 269 -14.23 -6.56 24.72
C ILE A 269 -14.12 -8.09 24.76
N LYS A 270 -14.21 -8.69 25.95
CA LYS A 270 -14.21 -10.15 26.10
C LYS A 270 -15.31 -10.81 25.30
N ASP A 271 -16.55 -10.32 25.43
CA ASP A 271 -17.70 -10.87 24.72
C ASP A 271 -17.58 -10.69 23.21
N GLU A 272 -17.10 -9.52 22.75
CA GLU A 272 -16.86 -9.27 21.32
C GLU A 272 -15.77 -10.18 20.76
N LEU A 273 -14.66 -10.42 21.48
CA LEU A 273 -13.62 -11.35 21.06
C LEU A 273 -14.11 -12.80 20.99
N LEU A 274 -14.93 -13.23 21.95
CA LEU A 274 -15.53 -14.56 21.92
C LEU A 274 -16.50 -14.73 20.74
N GLN A 275 -17.28 -13.68 20.45
CA GLN A 275 -18.23 -13.66 19.34
C GLN A 275 -17.52 -13.62 17.98
N GLU A 276 -16.33 -12.99 17.94
CA GLU A 276 -15.52 -12.83 16.73
C GLU A 276 -15.15 -14.18 16.11
N ASN A 277 -14.89 -15.19 16.93
CA ASN A 277 -14.62 -16.55 16.44
C ASN A 277 -15.75 -17.09 15.53
N MET A 278 -16.99 -16.76 15.82
CA MET A 278 -18.14 -17.17 14.99
C MET A 278 -18.11 -16.48 13.62
N PHE A 279 -17.77 -15.19 13.58
CA PHE A 279 -17.68 -14.45 12.32
C PHE A 279 -16.48 -14.91 11.49
N LEU A 280 -15.32 -15.08 12.10
CA LEU A 280 -14.12 -15.55 11.41
C LEU A 280 -14.25 -16.97 10.85
N SER A 281 -15.07 -17.82 11.49
CA SER A 281 -15.33 -19.16 10.97
C SER A 281 -15.95 -19.16 9.57
N THR A 282 -16.70 -18.12 9.20
CA THR A 282 -17.30 -17.98 7.86
C THR A 282 -16.26 -17.79 6.73
N ILE A 283 -15.06 -17.33 7.08
CA ILE A 283 -13.92 -17.21 6.18
C ILE A 283 -12.81 -18.24 6.47
N GLN A 284 -13.16 -19.30 7.21
CA GLN A 284 -12.29 -20.43 7.56
C GLN A 284 -11.15 -20.09 8.52
N TYR A 285 -11.30 -19.03 9.34
CA TYR A 285 -10.39 -18.69 10.42
C TYR A 285 -11.01 -18.96 11.78
N GLN A 286 -10.18 -19.19 12.78
CA GLN A 286 -10.60 -19.37 14.18
C GLN A 286 -9.82 -18.41 15.07
N LEU A 287 -10.48 -17.86 16.09
CA LEU A 287 -9.86 -17.05 17.14
C LEU A 287 -9.94 -17.79 18.46
N THR A 288 -8.80 -18.02 19.08
CA THR A 288 -8.68 -18.61 20.42
C THR A 288 -8.05 -17.62 21.36
N ILE A 289 -8.73 -17.35 22.48
CA ILE A 289 -8.23 -16.45 23.54
C ILE A 289 -7.57 -17.33 24.61
N ARG A 290 -6.33 -17.02 24.96
CA ARG A 290 -5.55 -17.72 26.00
C ARG A 290 -5.30 -16.82 27.20
#